data_1819faadc1d0262218f0a31a5dc8a106
#
_entry.id   1819faadc1d0262218f0a31a5dc8a106
#
_cell.length_a   1.000
_cell.length_b   1.000
_cell.length_c   1.000
_cell.angle_alpha   90.00
_cell.angle_beta   90.00
_cell.angle_gamma   90.00
#
_symmetry.space_group_name_H-M   'P 1'
#
loop_
_entity.id
_entity.type
_entity.pdbx_description
1 polymer ?
#
loop_
_entity_poly.entity_id
_entity_poly.type
_entity_poly.pdbx_seq_one_letter_code
_entity_poly.pdbx_strand_id
1 'polypeptide(L)'
;MEEQRHVPRHHVECSVTFVVEDVSGTGTVFNLSQDGCAIESRVPVPPTGYASLFISFPGDPDPVVIDLARLRWVTRSEFGCEFRIMSQAARKRVQRYLVMDRAA
;
A
#
# COMPACT_ATOMS: atom_id res chain seq x y z
N MET A 1 12.81 14.05 -20.12
CA MET A 1 11.57 13.53 -20.26
C MET A 1 10.91 13.36 -18.93
N GLU A 2 9.80 13.56 -18.89
CA GLU A 2 9.19 13.60 -17.64
C GLU A 2 8.62 12.28 -17.24
N GLU A 3 8.16 12.25 -16.07
CA GLU A 3 7.54 11.13 -15.47
C GLU A 3 6.28 10.74 -16.21
N GLN A 4 6.11 9.48 -16.42
CA GLN A 4 4.97 8.96 -17.14
C GLN A 4 3.95 8.32 -16.23
N ARG A 5 3.80 8.86 -15.07
CA ARG A 5 2.87 8.30 -14.11
C ARG A 5 1.45 8.52 -14.55
N HIS A 6 0.77 7.43 -14.88
CA HIS A 6 -0.60 7.48 -15.35
C HIS A 6 -1.60 7.43 -14.21
N VAL A 7 -1.16 7.01 -13.03
CA VAL A 7 -2.03 6.81 -11.89
C VAL A 7 -1.63 7.80 -10.81
N PRO A 8 -2.53 8.70 -10.42
CA PRO A 8 -2.18 9.68 -9.39
C PRO A 8 -1.88 9.02 -8.06
N ARG A 9 -0.95 9.59 -7.33
CA ARG A 9 -0.63 9.17 -5.97
C ARG A 9 -1.11 10.22 -5.00
N HIS A 10 -1.54 9.76 -3.85
CA HIS A 10 -2.08 10.61 -2.81
C HIS A 10 -1.32 10.41 -1.53
N HIS A 11 -1.05 11.50 -0.83
CA HIS A 11 -0.49 11.43 0.51
C HIS A 11 -1.59 11.03 1.46
N VAL A 12 -1.35 9.98 2.22
CA VAL A 12 -2.33 9.44 3.15
C VAL A 12 -1.61 9.04 4.43
N GLU A 13 -2.38 8.60 5.40
CA GLU A 13 -1.79 8.06 6.63
C GLU A 13 -2.69 6.94 7.09
N CYS A 14 -2.39 5.73 6.64
CA CYS A 14 -3.19 4.55 6.96
C CYS A 14 -2.33 3.52 7.64
N SER A 15 -2.83 2.93 8.71
CA SER A 15 -2.13 1.83 9.37
C SER A 15 -2.13 0.62 8.47
N VAL A 16 -1.04 -0.13 8.49
CA VAL A 16 -0.93 -1.33 7.69
C VAL A 16 -0.20 -2.42 8.48
N THR A 17 -0.69 -3.63 8.33
CA THR A 17 0.02 -4.83 8.77
C THR A 17 0.43 -5.54 7.50
N PHE A 18 1.64 -6.10 7.48
CA PHE A 18 2.13 -6.72 6.26
C PHE A 18 2.93 -7.97 6.57
N VAL A 19 3.02 -8.81 5.56
CA VAL A 19 3.92 -9.95 5.56
C VAL A 19 4.71 -9.86 4.26
N VAL A 20 6.03 -9.68 4.39
CA VAL A 20 6.93 -9.63 3.24
C VAL A 20 7.81 -10.86 3.37
N GLU A 21 7.63 -11.82 2.47
CA GLU A 21 8.31 -13.11 2.56
C GLU A 21 7.99 -13.72 3.92
N ASP A 22 8.99 -13.90 4.78
CA ASP A 22 8.76 -14.44 6.11
C ASP A 22 8.86 -13.38 7.20
N VAL A 23 8.82 -12.10 6.82
CA VAL A 23 8.90 -11.00 7.78
C VAL A 23 7.52 -10.37 7.94
N SER A 24 7.02 -10.37 9.16
CA SER A 24 5.74 -9.73 9.50
C SER A 24 6.02 -8.43 10.23
N GLY A 25 5.20 -7.42 9.95
CA GLY A 25 5.39 -6.15 10.62
C GLY A 25 4.20 -5.23 10.48
N THR A 26 4.33 -4.07 11.10
CA THR A 26 3.33 -3.01 10.99
C THR A 26 4.01 -1.75 10.52
N GLY A 27 3.22 -0.85 9.98
CA GLY A 27 3.75 0.41 9.52
C GLY A 27 2.63 1.34 9.13
N THR A 28 2.98 2.35 8.34
CA THR A 28 2.06 3.37 7.88
C THR A 28 2.18 3.50 6.38
N VAL A 29 1.04 3.39 5.69
CA VAL A 29 0.98 3.73 4.27
C VAL A 29 0.94 5.25 4.20
N PHE A 30 1.94 5.85 3.57
CA PHE A 30 2.00 7.31 3.48
C PHE A 30 1.77 7.81 2.05
N ASN A 31 1.70 6.91 1.10
CA ASN A 31 1.50 7.26 -0.30
C ASN A 31 0.68 6.13 -0.90
N LEU A 32 -0.41 6.46 -1.57
CA LEU A 32 -1.34 5.46 -2.07
C LEU A 32 -1.87 5.85 -3.43
N SER A 33 -1.90 4.89 -4.33
CA SER A 33 -2.61 5.00 -5.60
C SER A 33 -3.45 3.75 -5.76
N GLN A 34 -4.21 3.68 -6.85
CA GLN A 34 -4.98 2.47 -7.06
C GLN A 34 -4.11 1.28 -7.49
N ASP A 35 -2.85 1.52 -7.83
CA ASP A 35 -1.95 0.46 -8.30
C ASP A 35 -0.85 0.11 -7.32
N GLY A 36 -0.70 0.84 -6.23
CA GLY A 36 0.37 0.56 -5.29
C GLY A 36 0.44 1.53 -4.15
N CYS A 37 1.43 1.34 -3.30
CA CYS A 37 1.58 2.20 -2.14
C CYS A 37 3.02 2.21 -1.67
N ALA A 38 3.32 3.18 -0.81
CA ALA A 38 4.59 3.24 -0.10
C ALA A 38 4.31 3.17 1.39
N ILE A 39 5.14 2.44 2.09
CA ILE A 39 4.93 2.11 3.49
C ILE A 39 6.18 2.50 4.28
N GLU A 40 5.97 3.19 5.38
CA GLU A 40 7.01 3.39 6.38
C GLU A 40 6.92 2.21 7.33
N SER A 41 8.01 1.46 7.46
CA SER A 41 8.02 0.20 8.18
C SER A 41 8.81 0.33 9.46
N ARG A 42 8.33 -0.32 10.50
CA ARG A 42 9.04 -0.37 11.76
C ARG A 42 10.09 -1.46 11.81
N VAL A 43 10.05 -2.38 10.84
CA VAL A 43 11.03 -3.47 10.79
C VAL A 43 11.65 -3.49 9.40
N PRO A 44 12.92 -3.91 9.29
CA PRO A 44 13.54 -4.05 7.97
C PRO A 44 12.85 -5.15 7.18
N VAL A 45 12.72 -4.94 5.88
CA VAL A 45 12.15 -5.95 5.00
C VAL A 45 13.18 -6.35 3.97
N PRO A 46 13.03 -7.53 3.36
CA PRO A 46 13.96 -7.96 2.30
C PRO A 46 13.93 -6.98 1.13
N PRO A 47 15.05 -6.90 0.39
CA PRO A 47 15.13 -5.92 -0.70
C PRO A 47 14.26 -6.26 -1.91
N THR A 48 13.82 -7.50 -2.04
CA THR A 48 12.94 -7.91 -3.13
C THR A 48 11.94 -8.91 -2.60
N GLY A 49 10.92 -9.17 -3.39
CA GLY A 49 9.95 -10.19 -3.04
C GLY A 49 8.54 -9.67 -3.12
N TYR A 50 7.66 -10.38 -2.44
CA TYR A 50 6.23 -10.11 -2.47
C TYR A 50 5.70 -9.92 -1.06
N ALA A 51 4.64 -9.16 -0.97
CA ALA A 51 4.01 -8.84 0.30
C ALA A 51 2.52 -9.10 0.23
N SER A 52 1.95 -9.42 1.38
CA SER A 52 0.51 -9.35 1.60
C SER A 52 0.28 -8.17 2.51
N LEU A 53 -0.73 -7.36 2.22
CA LEU A 53 -0.97 -6.13 2.96
C LEU A 53 -2.39 -6.11 3.51
N PHE A 54 -2.52 -5.58 4.72
CA PHE A 54 -3.82 -5.39 5.37
C PHE A 54 -3.86 -3.93 5.77
N ILE A 55 -4.54 -3.13 4.96
CA ILE A 55 -4.53 -1.66 5.10
C ILE A 55 -5.82 -1.22 5.78
N SER A 56 -5.68 -0.47 6.86
CA SER A 56 -6.83 0.04 7.60
C SER A 56 -7.09 1.49 7.20
N PHE A 57 -8.17 1.71 6.49
CA PHE A 57 -8.58 3.07 6.13
C PHE A 57 -9.28 3.71 7.31
N PRO A 58 -9.02 5.00 7.57
CA PRO A 58 -9.70 5.69 8.65
C PRO A 58 -11.21 5.61 8.51
N GLY A 59 -11.89 5.27 9.60
CA GLY A 59 -13.35 5.20 9.60
C GLY A 59 -13.93 3.91 9.07
N ASP A 60 -13.08 2.99 8.64
CA ASP A 60 -13.53 1.72 8.07
C ASP A 60 -13.13 0.60 9.03
N PRO A 61 -14.08 -0.18 9.54
CA PRO A 61 -13.75 -1.20 10.53
C PRO A 61 -12.98 -2.39 9.97
N ASP A 62 -13.09 -2.63 8.67
CA ASP A 62 -12.46 -3.82 8.07
C ASP A 62 -11.26 -3.41 7.23
N PRO A 63 -10.12 -4.08 7.39
CA PRO A 63 -8.97 -3.77 6.55
C PRO A 63 -9.20 -4.17 5.11
N VAL A 64 -8.52 -3.46 4.21
CA VAL A 64 -8.47 -3.83 2.81
C VAL A 64 -7.30 -4.79 2.64
N VAL A 65 -7.56 -5.92 2.01
CA VAL A 65 -6.54 -6.95 1.83
C VAL A 65 -5.99 -6.85 0.42
N ILE A 66 -4.68 -6.68 0.33
CA ILE A 66 -3.95 -6.82 -0.92
C ILE A 66 -3.28 -8.18 -0.86
N ASP A 67 -3.79 -9.12 -1.63
CA ASP A 67 -3.34 -10.50 -1.54
C ASP A 67 -1.89 -10.66 -1.94
N LEU A 68 -1.47 -9.92 -2.97
CA LEU A 68 -0.09 -9.99 -3.42
C LEU A 68 0.32 -8.63 -3.96
N ALA A 69 1.44 -8.12 -3.45
CA ALA A 69 2.05 -6.90 -3.92
C ALA A 69 3.52 -7.18 -4.14
N ARG A 70 4.09 -6.62 -5.19
CA ARG A 70 5.48 -6.81 -5.51
C ARG A 70 6.30 -5.64 -5.00
N LEU A 71 7.38 -5.90 -4.27
CA LEU A 71 8.28 -4.86 -3.82
C LEU A 71 8.99 -4.24 -5.01
N ARG A 72 8.96 -2.92 -5.08
CA ARG A 72 9.58 -2.17 -6.17
C ARG A 72 10.86 -1.48 -5.72
N TRP A 73 10.90 -1.04 -4.48
CA TRP A 73 12.09 -0.43 -3.90
C TRP A 73 12.01 -0.58 -2.38
N VAL A 74 13.18 -0.62 -1.76
CA VAL A 74 13.29 -0.78 -0.31
C VAL A 74 14.42 0.11 0.17
N THR A 75 14.16 0.86 1.24
CA THR A 75 15.18 1.59 1.96
C THR A 75 15.23 1.06 3.38
N ARG A 76 16.02 1.71 4.22
CA ARG A 76 16.16 1.26 5.61
C ARG A 76 14.83 1.25 6.36
N SER A 77 13.96 2.23 6.10
CA SER A 77 12.74 2.39 6.87
C SER A 77 11.48 2.44 6.02
N GLU A 78 11.60 2.28 4.70
CA GLU A 78 10.44 2.41 3.82
C GLU A 78 10.53 1.40 2.70
N PHE A 79 9.37 1.06 2.14
CA PHE A 79 9.35 0.28 0.90
C PHE A 79 8.11 0.64 0.10
N GLY A 80 8.26 0.51 -1.20
CA GLY A 80 7.16 0.73 -2.12
C GLY A 80 6.81 -0.56 -2.82
N CYS A 81 5.53 -0.74 -3.09
CA CYS A 81 5.09 -1.96 -3.74
C CYS A 81 3.98 -1.68 -4.74
N GLU A 82 3.83 -2.60 -5.66
CA GLU A 82 2.85 -2.57 -6.71
C GLU A 82 1.83 -3.67 -6.45
N PHE A 83 0.54 -3.32 -6.46
CA PHE A 83 -0.51 -4.32 -6.23
C PHE A 83 -0.61 -5.23 -7.44
N ARG A 84 -0.56 -6.53 -7.20
CA ARG A 84 -0.60 -7.52 -8.25
C ARG A 84 -1.89 -8.34 -8.20
N ILE A 85 -2.32 -8.72 -7.01
CA ILE A 85 -3.53 -9.51 -6.85
C ILE A 85 -4.33 -8.91 -5.71
N MET A 86 -5.57 -8.57 -6.00
CA MET A 86 -6.53 -8.10 -5.01
C MET A 86 -7.92 -8.38 -5.54
N SER A 87 -8.86 -8.56 -4.63
CA SER A 87 -10.24 -8.81 -5.03
C SER A 87 -10.83 -7.54 -5.66
N GLN A 88 -11.90 -7.72 -6.41
CA GLN A 88 -12.58 -6.57 -6.99
C GLN A 88 -13.17 -5.69 -5.90
N ALA A 89 -13.64 -6.30 -4.82
CA ALA A 89 -14.17 -5.53 -3.69
C ALA A 89 -13.07 -4.67 -3.05
N ALA A 90 -11.87 -5.24 -2.88
CA ALA A 90 -10.75 -4.48 -2.33
C ALA A 90 -10.38 -3.33 -3.26
N ARG A 91 -10.34 -3.60 -4.56
CA ARG A 91 -10.01 -2.56 -5.54
C ARG A 91 -11.00 -1.41 -5.47
N LYS A 92 -12.28 -1.71 -5.35
CA LYS A 92 -13.30 -0.67 -5.25
C LYS A 92 -13.16 0.15 -3.98
N ARG A 93 -12.78 -0.51 -2.87
CA ARG A 93 -12.59 0.21 -1.62
C ARG A 93 -11.42 1.17 -1.70
N VAL A 94 -10.33 0.76 -2.33
CA VAL A 94 -9.18 1.64 -2.54
C VAL A 94 -9.60 2.83 -3.39
N GLN A 95 -10.29 2.58 -4.50
CA GLN A 95 -10.73 3.66 -5.38
C GLN A 95 -11.65 4.64 -4.66
N ARG A 96 -12.58 4.12 -3.87
CA ARG A 96 -13.50 4.96 -3.13
C ARG A 96 -12.75 5.83 -2.11
N TYR A 97 -11.80 5.24 -1.40
CA TYR A 97 -11.04 6.00 -0.43
C TYR A 97 -10.25 7.13 -1.09
N LEU A 98 -9.64 6.85 -2.24
CA LEU A 98 -8.87 7.87 -2.94
C LEU A 98 -9.76 9.04 -3.40
N VAL A 99 -10.96 8.73 -3.86
CA VAL A 99 -11.89 9.78 -4.26
C VAL A 99 -12.32 10.61 -3.05
N MET A 100 -12.62 9.96 -1.94
CA MET A 100 -13.05 10.67 -0.74
C MET A 100 -11.92 11.50 -0.15
N ASP A 101 -10.71 10.97 -0.17
CA ASP A 101 -9.56 11.71 0.32
C ASP A 101 -9.34 12.99 -0.48
N ARG A 102 -9.52 12.90 -1.78
CA ARG A 102 -9.35 14.07 -2.64
C ARG A 102 -10.45 15.09 -2.41
N ALA A 103 -11.64 14.63 -2.06
CA ALA A 103 -12.76 15.52 -1.84
C ALA A 103 -12.65 16.27 -0.52
N ALA A 104 -11.88 15.73 0.40
CA ALA A 104 -11.67 16.40 1.67
C ALA A 104 -10.70 17.54 1.51
#